data_590ad6375a6a5c95aadeef5a8d43100b
#
_entry.id   590ad6375a6a5c95aadeef5a8d43100b
#
_cell.length_a   1.000
_cell.length_b   1.000
_cell.length_c   1.000
_cell.angle_alpha   90.00
_cell.angle_beta   90.00
_cell.angle_gamma   90.00
#
_symmetry.space_group_name_H-M   'P 1'
#
loop_
_entity.id
_entity.type
_entity.pdbx_description
1 polymer ?
#
loop_
_entity_poly.entity_id
_entity_poly.type
_entity_poly.pdbx_seq_one_letter_code
_entity_poly.pdbx_strand_id
1 'polypeptide(L)'
;MVRGLPLVTLLVVTAWTVGGLVVDQHVGHAGQLALGVFTVGVLAVLLAAHPTEVRVQTLAVVAIATVGEVIGSLVWGLYTYRLDNLPAFVPPGHGLVYLAGLSLATVLADRSRMLLLVAGAVAATWGIAGVTVLAQPDVSGTIGCAFLIGVLVWARRPVYAGSASGLRAKR
;
A
#
# COMPACT_ATOMS: atom_id res chain seq x y z
N MET A 1 -11.36 -19.40 4.57
CA MET A 1 -11.49 -17.98 4.22
C MET A 1 -12.94 -17.70 3.84
N VAL A 2 -13.60 -16.70 4.42
CA VAL A 2 -15.01 -16.37 4.15
C VAL A 2 -15.11 -15.95 2.68
N ARG A 3 -15.96 -16.64 1.89
CA ARG A 3 -16.23 -16.26 0.49
C ARG A 3 -16.78 -14.83 0.48
N GLY A 4 -16.08 -13.92 -0.20
CA GLY A 4 -16.49 -12.52 -0.30
C GLY A 4 -15.69 -11.53 0.57
N LEU A 5 -14.94 -11.99 1.57
CA LEU A 5 -14.12 -11.10 2.41
C LEU A 5 -13.19 -10.18 1.59
N PRO A 6 -12.48 -10.65 0.54
CA PRO A 6 -11.62 -9.76 -0.25
C PRO A 6 -12.38 -8.63 -0.95
N LEU A 7 -13.55 -8.92 -1.50
CA LEU A 7 -14.36 -7.89 -2.16
C LEU A 7 -14.91 -6.87 -1.15
N VAL A 8 -15.39 -7.34 0.01
CA VAL A 8 -15.86 -6.46 1.09
C VAL A 8 -14.71 -5.58 1.58
N THR A 9 -13.52 -6.14 1.79
CA THR A 9 -12.34 -5.38 2.19
C THR A 9 -12.01 -4.29 1.17
N LEU A 10 -11.98 -4.62 -0.12
CA LEU A 10 -11.76 -3.64 -1.19
C LEU A 10 -12.79 -2.50 -1.15
N LEU A 11 -14.07 -2.83 -1.08
CA LEU A 11 -15.15 -1.83 -1.08
C LEU A 11 -15.06 -0.92 0.15
N VAL A 12 -14.87 -1.50 1.34
CA VAL A 12 -14.75 -0.74 2.59
C VAL A 12 -13.53 0.16 2.56
N VAL A 13 -12.36 -0.36 2.17
CA VAL A 13 -11.13 0.45 2.13
C VAL A 13 -11.24 1.56 1.09
N THR A 14 -11.75 1.27 -0.11
CA THR A 14 -11.93 2.29 -1.14
C THR A 14 -12.89 3.40 -0.68
N ALA A 15 -14.05 3.03 -0.15
CA ALA A 15 -15.03 4.00 0.35
C ALA A 15 -14.46 4.84 1.50
N TRP A 16 -13.75 4.20 2.44
CA TRP A 16 -13.11 4.89 3.55
C TRP A 16 -12.00 5.82 3.08
N THR A 17 -11.13 5.38 2.18
CA THR A 17 -10.02 6.21 1.68
C THR A 17 -10.55 7.43 0.95
N VAL A 18 -11.48 7.25 0.01
CA VAL A 18 -12.06 8.38 -0.73
C VAL A 18 -12.82 9.32 0.20
N GLY A 19 -13.71 8.77 1.05
CA GLY A 19 -14.49 9.58 1.98
C GLY A 19 -13.62 10.29 3.02
N GLY A 20 -12.64 9.61 3.59
CA GLY A 20 -11.70 10.19 4.55
C GLY A 20 -10.86 11.31 3.97
N LEU A 21 -10.34 11.17 2.75
CA LEU A 21 -9.58 12.22 2.06
C LEU A 21 -10.46 13.43 1.73
N VAL A 22 -11.72 13.22 1.32
CA VAL A 22 -12.66 14.32 1.10
C VAL A 22 -12.95 15.07 2.40
N VAL A 23 -13.22 14.35 3.48
CA VAL A 23 -13.48 14.95 4.80
C VAL A 23 -12.24 15.71 5.31
N ASP A 24 -11.03 15.13 5.13
CA ASP A 24 -9.79 15.78 5.56
C ASP A 24 -9.61 17.17 4.97
N GLN A 25 -10.05 17.41 3.72
CA GLN A 25 -9.96 18.74 3.09
C GLN A 25 -10.74 19.83 3.84
N HIS A 26 -11.73 19.45 4.66
CA HIS A 26 -12.67 20.39 5.29
C HIS A 26 -12.54 20.46 6.82
N VAL A 27 -11.67 19.63 7.43
CA VAL A 27 -11.54 19.57 8.90
C VAL A 27 -10.20 20.12 9.38
N GLY A 28 -10.17 20.59 10.63
CA GLY A 28 -8.95 20.97 11.34
C GLY A 28 -8.34 19.78 12.11
N HIS A 29 -7.34 20.05 12.97
CA HIS A 29 -6.61 19.03 13.74
C HIS A 29 -7.50 18.08 14.53
N ALA A 30 -8.57 18.58 15.19
CA ALA A 30 -9.50 17.73 15.93
C ALA A 30 -10.25 16.76 15.01
N GLY A 31 -10.64 17.21 13.81
CA GLY A 31 -11.26 16.37 12.79
C GLY A 31 -10.29 15.33 12.24
N GLN A 32 -9.03 15.68 12.01
CA GLN A 32 -7.98 14.73 11.62
C GLN A 32 -7.75 13.66 12.69
N LEU A 33 -7.77 14.04 13.98
CA LEU A 33 -7.68 13.07 15.07
C LEU A 33 -8.88 12.12 15.07
N ALA A 34 -10.10 12.66 14.91
CA ALA A 34 -11.30 11.83 14.80
C ALA A 34 -11.22 10.86 13.62
N LEU A 35 -10.79 11.33 12.43
CA LEU A 35 -10.53 10.46 11.28
C LEU A 35 -9.50 9.37 11.62
N GLY A 36 -8.46 9.71 12.36
CA GLY A 36 -7.46 8.74 12.84
C GLY A 36 -8.07 7.64 13.69
N VAL A 37 -8.87 8.00 14.69
CA VAL A 37 -9.58 7.04 15.55
C VAL A 37 -10.51 6.14 14.73
N PHE A 38 -11.28 6.70 13.82
CA PHE A 38 -12.15 5.93 12.92
C PHE A 38 -11.34 4.99 12.01
N THR A 39 -10.21 5.46 11.47
CA THR A 39 -9.34 4.64 10.61
C THR A 39 -8.76 3.45 11.37
N VAL A 40 -8.34 3.66 12.63
CA VAL A 40 -7.92 2.57 13.51
C VAL A 40 -9.07 1.59 13.75
N GLY A 41 -10.28 2.09 14.00
CA GLY A 41 -11.48 1.24 14.17
C GLY A 41 -11.77 0.38 12.94
N VAL A 42 -11.78 0.98 11.75
CA VAL A 42 -11.96 0.26 10.47
C VAL A 42 -10.87 -0.80 10.27
N LEU A 43 -9.61 -0.43 10.50
CA LEU A 43 -8.49 -1.36 10.40
C LEU A 43 -8.64 -2.52 11.39
N ALA A 44 -8.98 -2.26 12.64
CA ALA A 44 -9.15 -3.27 13.67
C ALA A 44 -10.27 -4.28 13.31
N VAL A 45 -11.42 -3.78 12.83
CA VAL A 45 -12.53 -4.62 12.38
C VAL A 45 -12.12 -5.52 11.21
N LEU A 46 -11.44 -4.95 10.21
CA LEU A 46 -10.95 -5.74 9.08
C LEU A 46 -9.91 -6.76 9.51
N LEU A 47 -8.96 -6.38 10.36
CA LEU A 47 -7.94 -7.31 10.88
C LEU A 47 -8.57 -8.46 11.66
N ALA A 48 -9.63 -8.22 12.44
CA ALA A 48 -10.31 -9.27 13.17
C ALA A 48 -10.86 -10.38 12.27
N ALA A 49 -11.22 -10.04 11.02
CA ALA A 49 -11.70 -11.00 10.02
C ALA A 49 -10.58 -11.72 9.24
N HIS A 50 -9.32 -11.33 9.41
CA HIS A 50 -8.19 -11.91 8.69
C HIS A 50 -7.38 -12.91 9.54
N PRO A 51 -6.64 -13.86 8.93
CA PRO A 51 -5.72 -14.76 9.63
C PRO A 51 -4.59 -14.01 10.35
N THR A 52 -3.98 -14.66 11.35
CA THR A 52 -2.90 -14.06 12.16
C THR A 52 -1.72 -13.58 11.31
N GLU A 53 -1.34 -14.33 10.29
CA GLU A 53 -0.24 -13.98 9.39
C GLU A 53 -0.50 -12.63 8.69
N VAL A 54 -1.72 -12.44 8.19
CA VAL A 54 -2.13 -11.18 7.54
C VAL A 54 -2.17 -10.04 8.55
N ARG A 55 -2.63 -10.29 9.77
CA ARG A 55 -2.63 -9.28 10.85
C ARG A 55 -1.22 -8.80 11.16
N VAL A 56 -0.29 -9.75 11.36
CA VAL A 56 1.12 -9.43 11.67
C VAL A 56 1.77 -8.67 10.52
N GLN A 57 1.57 -9.13 9.28
CA GLN A 57 2.09 -8.43 8.09
C GLN A 57 1.55 -7.01 7.98
N THR A 58 0.24 -6.83 8.17
CA THR A 58 -0.39 -5.50 8.10
C THR A 58 0.15 -4.58 9.19
N LEU A 59 0.29 -5.06 10.43
CA LEU A 59 0.83 -4.25 11.51
C LEU A 59 2.32 -3.91 11.29
N ALA A 60 3.10 -4.82 10.71
CA ALA A 60 4.47 -4.54 10.30
C ALA A 60 4.52 -3.44 9.23
N VAL A 61 3.63 -3.49 8.23
CA VAL A 61 3.51 -2.43 7.22
C VAL A 61 3.16 -1.09 7.85
N VAL A 62 2.19 -1.06 8.78
CA VAL A 62 1.84 0.16 9.52
C VAL A 62 3.05 0.73 10.24
N ALA A 63 3.80 -0.11 10.97
CA ALA A 63 4.97 0.34 11.72
C ALA A 63 6.08 0.89 10.81
N ILE A 64 6.44 0.17 9.75
CA ILE A 64 7.49 0.57 8.81
C ILE A 64 7.07 1.84 8.06
N ALA A 65 5.84 1.91 7.56
CA ALA A 65 5.33 3.08 6.86
C ALA A 65 5.27 4.31 7.78
N THR A 66 4.86 4.14 9.05
CA THR A 66 4.87 5.25 10.02
C THR A 66 6.28 5.81 10.22
N VAL A 67 7.29 4.95 10.33
CA VAL A 67 8.68 5.41 10.42
C VAL A 67 9.08 6.18 9.15
N GLY A 68 8.70 5.65 7.98
CA GLY A 68 8.95 6.32 6.69
C GLY A 68 8.28 7.70 6.62
N GLU A 69 7.02 7.80 7.07
CA GLU A 69 6.27 9.08 7.12
C GLU A 69 6.93 10.09 8.06
N VAL A 70 7.31 9.66 9.25
CA VAL A 70 8.00 10.54 10.22
C VAL A 70 9.31 11.05 9.63
N ILE A 71 10.12 10.17 9.05
CA ILE A 71 11.39 10.57 8.43
C ILE A 71 11.15 11.48 7.23
N GLY A 72 10.25 11.10 6.32
CA GLY A 72 10.00 11.83 5.08
C GLY A 72 9.38 13.20 5.29
N SER A 73 8.32 13.28 6.13
CA SER A 73 7.58 14.52 6.30
C SER A 73 8.11 15.40 7.43
N LEU A 74 8.45 14.82 8.61
CA LEU A 74 8.81 15.60 9.79
C LEU A 74 10.30 15.83 9.94
N VAL A 75 11.15 14.88 9.52
CA VAL A 75 12.63 15.00 9.69
C VAL A 75 13.28 15.62 8.45
N TRP A 76 12.96 15.09 7.26
CA TRP A 76 13.57 15.56 6.01
C TRP A 76 12.78 16.64 5.30
N GLY A 77 11.49 16.81 5.62
CA GLY A 77 10.65 17.81 4.98
C GLY A 77 10.50 17.59 3.47
N LEU A 78 10.52 16.34 3.00
CA LEU A 78 10.36 16.02 1.58
C LEU A 78 8.98 16.40 1.06
N TYR A 79 8.01 16.40 1.94
CA TYR A 79 6.63 16.88 1.72
C TYR A 79 6.01 17.27 3.05
N THR A 80 4.97 18.10 2.98
CA THR A 80 4.20 18.54 4.16
C THR A 80 2.73 18.20 3.97
N TYR A 81 2.08 17.85 5.05
CA TYR A 81 0.64 17.66 5.07
C TYR A 81 -0.08 19.01 5.24
N ARG A 82 -1.33 19.08 4.86
CA ARG A 82 -2.16 20.32 4.81
C ARG A 82 -2.15 21.15 6.10
N LEU A 83 -2.00 20.55 7.26
CA LEU A 83 -1.97 21.21 8.56
C LEU A 83 -0.58 21.19 9.22
N ASP A 84 0.48 21.00 8.44
CA ASP A 84 1.88 20.95 8.89
C ASP A 84 2.13 19.92 10.01
N ASN A 85 1.37 18.81 9.99
CA ASN A 85 1.47 17.71 10.94
C ASN A 85 1.42 16.38 10.19
N LEU A 86 1.76 15.28 10.85
CA LEU A 86 1.46 13.94 10.36
C LEU A 86 0.01 13.58 10.79
N PRO A 87 -0.97 13.51 9.85
CA PRO A 87 -2.34 13.24 10.20
C PRO A 87 -2.51 11.86 10.84
N ALA A 88 -3.28 11.77 11.91
CA ALA A 88 -3.44 10.53 12.70
C ALA A 88 -4.05 9.35 11.91
N PHE A 89 -4.71 9.62 10.78
CA PHE A 89 -5.28 8.59 9.91
C PHE A 89 -4.26 7.97 8.93
N VAL A 90 -3.11 8.60 8.70
CA VAL A 90 -2.10 8.16 7.72
C VAL A 90 -1.46 6.82 8.14
N PRO A 91 -0.93 6.65 9.36
CA PRO A 91 -0.36 5.37 9.79
C PRO A 91 -1.33 4.18 9.61
N PRO A 92 -2.54 4.16 10.19
CA PRO A 92 -3.46 3.06 9.98
C PRO A 92 -3.97 2.96 8.53
N GLY A 93 -3.98 4.06 7.78
CA GLY A 93 -4.29 4.10 6.36
C GLY A 93 -3.38 3.21 5.53
N HIS A 94 -2.08 3.16 5.81
CA HIS A 94 -1.14 2.24 5.14
C HIS A 94 -1.54 0.77 5.34
N GLY A 95 -2.03 0.42 6.54
CA GLY A 95 -2.56 -0.92 6.81
C GLY A 95 -3.80 -1.23 5.96
N LEU A 96 -4.70 -0.27 5.80
CA LEU A 96 -5.88 -0.42 4.94
C LEU A 96 -5.49 -0.61 3.47
N VAL A 97 -4.57 0.20 2.96
CA VAL A 97 -4.05 0.08 1.58
C VAL A 97 -3.38 -1.27 1.36
N TYR A 98 -2.61 -1.76 2.33
CA TYR A 98 -2.02 -3.10 2.28
C TYR A 98 -3.08 -4.20 2.18
N LEU A 99 -4.12 -4.16 3.02
CA LEU A 99 -5.24 -5.11 2.97
C LEU A 99 -6.00 -5.03 1.65
N ALA A 100 -6.19 -3.83 1.10
CA ALA A 100 -6.79 -3.66 -0.23
C ALA A 100 -5.92 -4.29 -1.33
N GLY A 101 -4.60 -4.11 -1.28
CA GLY A 101 -3.66 -4.73 -2.20
C GLY A 101 -3.71 -6.27 -2.18
N LEU A 102 -3.71 -6.89 -0.97
CA LEU A 102 -3.88 -8.33 -0.81
C LEU A 102 -5.23 -8.81 -1.34
N SER A 103 -6.29 -8.06 -1.06
CA SER A 103 -7.64 -8.38 -1.50
C SER A 103 -7.76 -8.30 -3.03
N LEU A 104 -7.19 -7.26 -3.63
CA LEU A 104 -7.14 -7.09 -5.09
C LEU A 104 -6.37 -8.23 -5.76
N ALA A 105 -5.21 -8.59 -5.21
CA ALA A 105 -4.42 -9.72 -5.69
C ALA A 105 -5.21 -11.05 -5.62
N THR A 106 -6.02 -11.23 -4.59
CA THR A 106 -6.87 -12.42 -4.42
C THR A 106 -8.03 -12.42 -5.43
N VAL A 107 -8.71 -11.29 -5.61
CA VAL A 107 -9.85 -11.15 -6.54
C VAL A 107 -9.40 -11.31 -7.99
N LEU A 108 -8.20 -10.82 -8.32
CA LEU A 108 -7.63 -10.86 -9.68
C LEU A 108 -6.55 -11.95 -9.85
N ALA A 109 -6.56 -13.00 -9.04
CA ALA A 109 -5.53 -14.06 -9.08
C ALA A 109 -5.35 -14.65 -10.48
N ASP A 110 -6.45 -14.91 -11.20
CA ASP A 110 -6.44 -15.43 -12.57
C ASP A 110 -5.92 -14.43 -13.60
N ARG A 111 -5.83 -13.14 -13.23
CA ARG A 111 -5.35 -12.03 -14.08
C ARG A 111 -4.05 -11.42 -13.55
N SER A 112 -3.27 -12.18 -12.80
CA SER A 112 -2.05 -11.70 -12.13
C SER A 112 -1.07 -11.01 -13.07
N ARG A 113 -0.89 -11.50 -14.31
CA ARG A 113 -0.04 -10.84 -15.33
C ARG A 113 -0.55 -9.45 -15.68
N MET A 114 -1.87 -9.30 -15.88
CA MET A 114 -2.47 -8.01 -16.17
C MET A 114 -2.31 -7.05 -15.00
N LEU A 115 -2.55 -7.53 -13.77
CA LEU A 115 -2.37 -6.72 -12.55
C LEU A 115 -0.94 -6.20 -12.43
N LEU A 116 0.06 -7.06 -12.64
CA LEU A 116 1.48 -6.66 -12.60
C LEU A 116 1.85 -5.66 -13.70
N LEU A 117 1.31 -5.83 -14.92
CA LEU A 117 1.55 -4.89 -16.02
C LEU A 117 0.92 -3.53 -15.74
N VAL A 118 -0.33 -3.51 -15.26
CA VAL A 118 -1.04 -2.27 -14.91
C VAL A 118 -0.33 -1.57 -13.75
N ALA A 119 0.01 -2.28 -12.68
CA ALA A 119 0.75 -1.71 -11.56
C ALA A 119 2.10 -1.13 -11.98
N GLY A 120 2.85 -1.85 -12.83
CA GLY A 120 4.11 -1.38 -13.38
C GLY A 120 3.95 -0.16 -14.28
N ALA A 121 2.93 -0.15 -15.15
CA ALA A 121 2.63 0.98 -16.02
C ALA A 121 2.23 2.24 -15.22
N VAL A 122 1.34 2.08 -14.23
CA VAL A 122 0.92 3.18 -13.35
C VAL A 122 2.13 3.73 -12.58
N ALA A 123 2.97 2.86 -12.00
CA ALA A 123 4.16 3.27 -11.29
C ALA A 123 5.16 4.01 -12.21
N ALA A 124 5.39 3.50 -13.42
CA ALA A 124 6.27 4.17 -14.39
C ALA A 124 5.72 5.54 -14.81
N THR A 125 4.43 5.59 -15.14
CA THR A 125 3.78 6.86 -15.51
C THR A 125 3.84 7.89 -14.39
N TRP A 126 3.52 7.49 -13.16
CA TRP A 126 3.57 8.38 -12.02
C TRP A 126 5.00 8.81 -11.69
N GLY A 127 5.96 7.88 -11.69
CA GLY A 127 7.37 8.19 -11.44
C GLY A 127 7.95 9.19 -12.43
N ILE A 128 7.59 9.08 -13.72
CA ILE A 128 8.01 10.02 -14.76
C ILE A 128 7.29 11.36 -14.58
N ALA A 129 5.95 11.35 -14.45
CA ALA A 129 5.15 12.55 -14.30
C ALA A 129 5.51 13.33 -13.03
N GLY A 130 5.81 12.62 -11.94
CA GLY A 130 6.20 13.21 -10.66
C GLY A 130 7.41 14.13 -10.74
N VAL A 131 8.39 13.83 -11.60
CA VAL A 131 9.60 14.67 -11.76
C VAL A 131 9.56 15.58 -12.98
N THR A 132 8.62 15.38 -13.92
CA THR A 132 8.63 16.14 -15.18
C THR A 132 7.46 17.10 -15.34
N VAL A 133 6.31 16.82 -14.68
CA VAL A 133 5.07 17.55 -14.91
C VAL A 133 4.64 18.36 -13.70
N LEU A 134 4.93 17.92 -12.48
CA LEU A 134 4.53 18.62 -11.27
C LEU A 134 5.36 19.87 -11.04
N ALA A 135 4.72 20.95 -10.60
CA ALA A 135 5.37 22.22 -10.28
C ALA A 135 6.44 22.08 -9.16
N GLN A 136 6.23 21.13 -8.26
CA GLN A 136 7.23 20.65 -7.31
C GLN A 136 7.50 19.16 -7.58
N PRO A 137 8.76 18.79 -7.91
CA PRO A 137 9.10 17.40 -8.23
C PRO A 137 8.80 16.46 -7.06
N ASP A 138 8.00 15.42 -7.31
CA ASP A 138 7.74 14.35 -6.35
C ASP A 138 8.87 13.32 -6.38
N VAL A 139 9.99 13.67 -5.76
CA VAL A 139 11.18 12.81 -5.70
C VAL A 139 10.89 11.54 -4.88
N SER A 140 10.15 11.65 -3.77
CA SER A 140 9.82 10.51 -2.91
C SER A 140 8.91 9.51 -3.61
N GLY A 141 7.85 9.99 -4.29
CA GLY A 141 6.98 9.14 -5.10
C GLY A 141 7.73 8.47 -6.25
N THR A 142 8.63 9.20 -6.91
CA THR A 142 9.48 8.64 -7.99
C THR A 142 10.39 7.52 -7.49
N ILE A 143 11.05 7.70 -6.34
CA ILE A 143 11.88 6.66 -5.71
C ILE A 143 11.02 5.44 -5.34
N GLY A 144 9.84 5.65 -4.74
CA GLY A 144 8.89 4.59 -4.42
C GLY A 144 8.45 3.80 -5.66
N CYS A 145 8.16 4.49 -6.77
CA CYS A 145 7.80 3.86 -8.04
C CYS A 145 8.97 3.05 -8.63
N ALA A 146 10.18 3.58 -8.60
CA ALA A 146 11.37 2.87 -9.06
C ALA A 146 11.63 1.60 -8.23
N PHE A 147 11.48 1.69 -6.90
CA PHE A 147 11.58 0.54 -6.01
C PHE A 147 10.53 -0.52 -6.32
N LEU A 148 9.26 -0.11 -6.48
CA LEU A 148 8.18 -1.03 -6.86
C LEU A 148 8.46 -1.75 -8.18
N ILE A 149 8.90 -1.03 -9.21
CA ILE A 149 9.27 -1.62 -10.50
C ILE A 149 10.42 -2.62 -10.31
N GLY A 150 11.43 -2.27 -9.52
CA GLY A 150 12.54 -3.16 -9.19
C GLY A 150 12.07 -4.47 -8.53
N VAL A 151 11.17 -4.37 -7.56
CA VAL A 151 10.56 -5.55 -6.89
C VAL A 151 9.75 -6.38 -7.88
N LEU A 152 8.95 -5.75 -8.75
CA LEU A 152 8.15 -6.46 -9.76
C LEU A 152 9.04 -7.21 -10.77
N VAL A 153 10.14 -6.62 -11.18
CA VAL A 153 11.12 -7.26 -12.07
C VAL A 153 11.85 -8.41 -11.38
N TRP A 154 12.24 -8.20 -10.11
CA TRP A 154 12.91 -9.23 -9.32
C TRP A 154 11.99 -10.43 -9.05
N ALA A 155 10.74 -10.19 -8.69
CA ALA A 155 9.74 -11.23 -8.42
C ALA A 155 9.38 -12.09 -9.65
N ARG A 156 9.64 -11.59 -10.87
CA ARG A 156 9.44 -12.35 -12.12
C ARG A 156 10.57 -13.35 -12.42
N ARG A 157 11.67 -13.32 -11.68
CA ARG A 157 12.76 -14.28 -11.90
C ARG A 157 12.28 -15.69 -11.52
N PRO A 158 12.41 -16.70 -12.41
CA PRO A 158 11.99 -18.05 -12.10
C PRO A 158 12.82 -18.57 -10.93
N VAL A 159 12.17 -18.89 -9.83
CA VAL A 159 12.79 -19.47 -8.61
C VAL A 159 13.34 -20.89 -8.85
N TYR A 160 13.14 -21.46 -10.05
CA TYR A 160 13.39 -22.86 -10.34
C TYR A 160 14.38 -23.09 -11.49
N ALA A 161 15.60 -22.55 -11.37
CA ALA A 161 16.69 -23.05 -12.23
C ALA A 161 17.56 -24.15 -11.57
N GLY A 162 17.32 -24.46 -10.29
CA GLY A 162 18.21 -25.32 -9.49
C GLY A 162 17.77 -26.76 -9.21
N SER A 163 16.53 -27.18 -9.53
CA SER A 163 15.99 -28.47 -9.09
C SER A 163 15.85 -29.55 -10.16
N ALA A 164 16.04 -29.20 -11.44
CA ALA A 164 15.83 -30.17 -12.53
C ALA A 164 17.08 -31.06 -12.87
N SER A 165 18.26 -30.70 -12.37
CA SER A 165 19.49 -31.46 -12.65
C SER A 165 19.77 -32.62 -11.69
N GLY A 166 19.09 -32.66 -10.54
CA GLY A 166 19.32 -33.68 -9.52
C GLY A 166 18.55 -35.02 -9.70
N LEU A 167 17.55 -35.05 -10.57
CA LEU A 167 16.67 -36.23 -10.72
C LEU A 167 17.01 -37.14 -11.93
N ARG A 168 17.98 -36.79 -12.76
CA ARG A 168 18.42 -37.60 -13.92
C ARG A 168 19.61 -38.51 -13.67
N ALA A 169 20.20 -38.52 -12.46
CA ALA A 169 21.41 -39.28 -12.18
C ALA A 169 21.16 -40.62 -11.39
N LYS A 170 19.91 -41.07 -11.26
CA LYS A 170 19.60 -42.37 -10.65
C LYS A 170 18.57 -43.14 -11.48
N ARG A 171 18.96 -43.56 -12.67
CA ARG A 171 18.42 -44.76 -13.34
C ARG A 171 19.55 -45.48 -14.05
#